data_b2c90d2e0d2eb85d01e402824a4b57aa
#
_entry.id   b2c90d2e0d2eb85d01e402824a4b57aa
#
_cell.length_a   1.000
_cell.length_b   1.000
_cell.length_c   1.000
_cell.angle_alpha   90.00
_cell.angle_beta   90.00
_cell.angle_gamma   90.00
#
_symmetry.space_group_name_H-M   'P 1'
#
loop_
_entity.id
_entity.type
_entity.pdbx_description
1 polymer ?
#
loop_
_entity_poly.entity_id
_entity_poly.type
_entity_poly.pdbx_seq_one_letter_code
_entity_poly.pdbx_strand_id
1 'polypeptide(L)'
;VWIVFSKQTFFPLPENSGDWLAFAGGAIFAGGMIRLEIIKTDGVFPLIFSFFFYGTIFNIFAGFMLAEYLGPMPAIEAFVSMASFLFAISIFYFIPTGIVILWSPSQLGAGLCSILFLSEIIVGVISSGILTDEPFGWREIIGSSIIVIGGILAVVLVPKKNK
;
A
#
# COMPACT_ATOMS: atom_id res chain seq x y z
N VAL A 1 -10.51 -8.09 -6.36
CA VAL A 1 -10.09 -9.08 -5.34
C VAL A 1 -10.39 -10.50 -5.83
N TRP A 2 -11.63 -10.81 -6.23
CA TRP A 2 -12.02 -12.18 -6.65
C TRP A 2 -11.20 -12.73 -7.82
N ILE A 3 -10.97 -11.94 -8.83
CA ILE A 3 -10.25 -12.34 -10.05
C ILE A 3 -8.75 -12.58 -9.79
N VAL A 4 -8.16 -11.88 -8.82
CA VAL A 4 -6.75 -12.01 -8.46
C VAL A 4 -6.48 -13.31 -7.70
N PHE A 5 -7.41 -13.75 -6.84
CA PHE A 5 -7.21 -14.93 -5.97
C PHE A 5 -7.71 -16.25 -6.58
N SER A 6 -8.49 -16.24 -7.66
CA SER A 6 -9.13 -17.45 -8.17
C SER A 6 -8.30 -18.19 -9.23
N LYS A 7 -7.11 -18.71 -8.88
CA LYS A 7 -6.42 -19.61 -9.81
C LYS A 7 -7.08 -21.00 -9.91
N GLN A 8 -7.81 -21.47 -8.89
CA GLN A 8 -8.38 -22.83 -8.87
C GLN A 8 -9.73 -23.01 -8.17
N THR A 9 -10.28 -22.01 -7.47
CA THR A 9 -11.54 -22.14 -6.74
C THR A 9 -12.59 -21.13 -7.17
N PHE A 10 -13.87 -21.55 -7.09
CA PHE A 10 -15.03 -20.71 -7.45
C PHE A 10 -15.28 -19.55 -6.46
N PHE A 11 -14.58 -19.53 -5.31
CA PHE A 11 -14.73 -18.53 -4.26
C PHE A 11 -13.38 -17.82 -3.98
N PRO A 12 -13.35 -16.48 -3.83
CA PRO A 12 -12.13 -15.70 -3.60
C PRO A 12 -11.73 -15.75 -2.13
N LEU A 13 -11.37 -16.90 -1.64
CA LEU A 13 -10.81 -17.04 -0.29
C LEU A 13 -9.28 -16.95 -0.37
N PRO A 14 -8.62 -16.35 0.63
CA PRO A 14 -7.18 -16.42 0.76
C PRO A 14 -6.72 -17.88 0.83
N GLU A 15 -5.84 -18.28 -0.07
CA GLU A 15 -5.38 -19.68 -0.20
C GLU A 15 -4.13 -19.95 0.65
N ASN A 16 -3.38 -18.90 0.98
CA ASN A 16 -2.13 -19.03 1.72
C ASN A 16 -2.02 -17.98 2.83
N SER A 17 -1.03 -18.14 3.71
CA SER A 17 -0.77 -17.21 4.81
C SER A 17 -0.43 -15.80 4.33
N GLY A 18 0.21 -15.67 3.16
CA GLY A 18 0.51 -14.37 2.55
C GLY A 18 -0.76 -13.61 2.16
N ASP A 19 -1.76 -14.29 1.60
CA ASP A 19 -3.05 -13.69 1.24
C ASP A 19 -3.79 -13.18 2.48
N TRP A 20 -3.77 -13.95 3.59
CA TRP A 20 -4.34 -13.52 4.87
C TRP A 20 -3.61 -12.31 5.46
N LEU A 21 -2.28 -12.28 5.36
CA LEU A 21 -1.48 -11.12 5.80
C LEU A 21 -1.78 -9.88 4.94
N ALA A 22 -1.89 -10.04 3.63
CA ALA A 22 -2.25 -8.96 2.71
C ALA A 22 -3.65 -8.41 3.01
N PHE A 23 -4.63 -9.29 3.26
CA PHE A 23 -5.98 -8.90 3.64
C PHE A 23 -6.01 -8.15 4.97
N ALA A 24 -5.32 -8.66 6.00
CA ALA A 24 -5.21 -8.01 7.30
C ALA A 24 -4.50 -6.65 7.18
N GLY A 25 -3.41 -6.58 6.41
CA GLY A 25 -2.70 -5.33 6.13
C GLY A 25 -3.59 -4.28 5.48
N GLY A 26 -4.38 -4.67 4.49
CA GLY A 26 -5.36 -3.79 3.84
C GLY A 26 -6.45 -3.28 4.81
N ALA A 27 -6.97 -4.15 5.68
CA ALA A 27 -7.97 -3.77 6.68
C ALA A 27 -7.38 -2.79 7.73
N ILE A 28 -6.17 -3.04 8.22
CA ILE A 28 -5.46 -2.17 9.15
C ILE A 28 -5.17 -0.81 8.49
N PHE A 29 -4.71 -0.81 7.24
CA PHE A 29 -4.47 0.41 6.48
C PHE A 29 -5.74 1.25 6.31
N ALA A 30 -6.85 0.63 5.93
CA ALA A 30 -8.15 1.31 5.80
C ALA A 30 -8.61 1.92 7.14
N GLY A 31 -8.46 1.19 8.25
CA GLY A 31 -8.72 1.71 9.60
C GLY A 31 -7.84 2.90 9.96
N GLY A 32 -6.56 2.85 9.58
CA GLY A 32 -5.60 3.95 9.74
C GLY A 32 -6.04 5.20 8.97
N MET A 33 -6.49 5.05 7.72
CA MET A 33 -6.97 6.15 6.88
C MET A 33 -8.19 6.86 7.49
N ILE A 34 -9.15 6.09 8.02
CA ILE A 34 -10.33 6.63 8.72
C ILE A 34 -9.90 7.39 9.98
N ARG A 35 -8.93 6.86 10.73
CA ARG A 35 -8.39 7.55 11.92
C ARG A 35 -7.74 8.87 11.54
N LEU A 36 -6.95 8.92 10.46
CA LEU A 36 -6.32 10.15 9.96
C LEU A 36 -7.34 11.21 9.52
N GLU A 37 -8.49 10.79 8.96
CA GLU A 37 -9.59 11.71 8.64
C GLU A 37 -10.20 12.35 9.89
N ILE A 38 -10.37 11.56 10.96
CA ILE A 38 -11.03 12.00 12.21
C ILE A 38 -10.10 12.85 13.06
N ILE A 39 -8.81 12.46 13.14
CA ILE A 39 -7.83 13.15 13.97
C ILE A 39 -7.38 14.42 13.25
N LYS A 40 -7.92 15.56 13.67
CA LYS A 40 -7.38 16.88 13.26
C LYS A 40 -6.08 17.11 14.02
N THR A 41 -4.97 16.72 13.42
CA THR A 41 -3.64 17.00 13.99
C THR A 41 -3.16 18.38 13.59
N ASP A 42 -2.55 19.09 14.54
CA ASP A 42 -2.01 20.45 14.34
C ASP A 42 -0.75 20.49 13.45
N GLY A 43 -0.35 19.34 12.87
CA GLY A 43 0.78 19.26 11.96
C GLY A 43 1.03 17.87 11.39
N VAL A 44 1.54 17.85 10.17
CA VAL A 44 1.89 16.61 9.45
C VAL A 44 3.20 16.00 9.97
N PHE A 45 4.14 16.83 10.43
CA PHE A 45 5.46 16.38 10.87
C PHE A 45 5.47 15.39 12.04
N PRO A 46 4.69 15.58 13.12
CA PRO A 46 4.59 14.60 14.20
C PRO A 46 4.04 13.25 13.72
N LEU A 47 3.08 13.27 12.78
CA LEU A 47 2.53 12.05 12.19
C LEU A 47 3.59 11.30 11.39
N ILE A 48 4.33 11.99 10.53
CA ILE A 48 5.40 11.41 9.72
C ILE A 48 6.47 10.82 10.61
N PHE A 49 6.94 11.58 11.60
CA PHE A 49 7.93 11.09 12.55
C PHE A 49 7.46 9.82 13.26
N SER A 50 6.23 9.84 13.80
CA SER A 50 5.65 8.69 14.48
C SER A 50 5.52 7.48 13.55
N PHE A 51 5.05 7.69 12.32
CA PHE A 51 4.89 6.63 11.33
C PHE A 51 6.23 5.94 11.01
N PHE A 52 7.27 6.71 10.70
CA PHE A 52 8.57 6.14 10.39
C PHE A 52 9.25 5.55 11.62
N PHE A 53 9.14 6.19 12.78
CA PHE A 53 9.76 5.73 14.01
C PHE A 53 9.17 4.39 14.48
N TYR A 54 7.85 4.34 14.66
CA TYR A 54 7.18 3.09 15.07
C TYR A 54 7.21 2.04 13.95
N GLY A 55 7.12 2.45 12.69
CA GLY A 55 7.29 1.57 11.55
C GLY A 55 8.66 0.89 11.54
N THR A 56 9.72 1.63 11.82
CA THR A 56 11.08 1.08 11.91
C THR A 56 11.19 0.07 13.06
N ILE A 57 10.70 0.42 14.25
CA ILE A 57 10.70 -0.51 15.41
C ILE A 57 9.93 -1.80 15.05
N PHE A 58 8.74 -1.64 14.47
CA PHE A 58 7.93 -2.79 14.07
C PHE A 58 8.63 -3.66 13.02
N ASN A 59 9.25 -3.05 12.00
CA ASN A 59 9.97 -3.78 10.95
C ASN A 59 11.20 -4.52 11.52
N ILE A 60 11.93 -3.93 12.45
CA ILE A 60 13.06 -4.61 13.13
C ILE A 60 12.53 -5.84 13.89
N PHE A 61 11.46 -5.66 14.67
CA PHE A 61 10.85 -6.75 15.42
C PHE A 61 10.32 -7.86 14.50
N ALA A 62 9.59 -7.48 13.44
CA ALA A 62 9.08 -8.43 12.45
C ALA A 62 10.21 -9.18 11.73
N GLY A 63 11.31 -8.49 11.40
CA GLY A 63 12.50 -9.07 10.81
C GLY A 63 13.11 -10.16 11.69
N PHE A 64 13.19 -9.94 13.01
CA PHE A 64 13.65 -10.96 13.94
C PHE A 64 12.69 -12.15 14.04
N MET A 65 11.38 -11.89 14.11
CA MET A 65 10.35 -12.93 14.19
C MET A 65 10.27 -13.79 12.92
N LEU A 66 10.51 -13.18 11.78
CA LEU A 66 10.39 -13.84 10.46
C LEU A 66 11.75 -14.25 9.88
N ALA A 67 12.83 -14.18 10.65
CA ALA A 67 14.20 -14.45 10.17
C ALA A 67 14.34 -15.82 9.51
N GLU A 68 13.65 -16.85 10.02
CA GLU A 68 13.65 -18.19 9.45
C GLU A 68 13.02 -18.26 8.04
N TYR A 69 12.05 -17.38 7.76
CA TYR A 69 11.34 -17.33 6.49
C TYR A 69 11.98 -16.37 5.47
N LEU A 70 12.69 -15.36 5.95
CA LEU A 70 13.29 -14.31 5.10
C LEU A 70 14.65 -14.73 4.52
N GLY A 71 15.23 -15.83 5.01
CA GLY A 71 16.56 -16.27 4.62
C GLY A 71 17.70 -15.51 5.31
N PRO A 72 18.95 -15.75 4.92
CA PRO A 72 20.10 -15.13 5.56
C PRO A 72 20.09 -13.61 5.38
N MET A 73 20.41 -12.87 6.44
CA MET A 73 20.56 -11.42 6.36
C MET A 73 21.63 -11.04 5.33
N PRO A 74 21.38 -10.02 4.51
CA PRO A 74 22.40 -9.51 3.58
C PRO A 74 23.66 -9.08 4.32
N ALA A 75 24.82 -9.32 3.71
CA ALA A 75 26.09 -8.88 4.27
C ALA A 75 26.14 -7.36 4.42
N ILE A 76 26.81 -6.88 5.46
CA ILE A 76 26.95 -5.43 5.73
C ILE A 76 27.54 -4.68 4.50
N GLU A 77 28.43 -5.33 3.75
CA GLU A 77 29.00 -4.78 2.53
C GLU A 77 27.95 -4.47 1.46
N ALA A 78 26.92 -5.32 1.33
CA ALA A 78 25.80 -5.07 0.43
C ALA A 78 25.00 -3.84 0.84
N PHE A 79 24.76 -3.63 2.13
CA PHE A 79 24.13 -2.41 2.63
C PHE A 79 24.97 -1.16 2.37
N VAL A 80 26.26 -1.23 2.60
CA VAL A 80 27.17 -0.09 2.38
C VAL A 80 27.24 0.25 0.90
N SER A 81 27.31 -0.73 0.00
CA SER A 81 27.34 -0.48 -1.45
C SER A 81 26.05 0.16 -1.98
N MET A 82 24.89 -0.13 -1.36
CA MET A 82 23.60 0.43 -1.74
C MET A 82 23.17 1.66 -0.92
N ALA A 83 23.98 2.07 0.07
CA ALA A 83 23.59 3.10 1.03
C ALA A 83 23.20 4.43 0.36
N SER A 84 23.99 4.88 -0.63
CA SER A 84 23.70 6.12 -1.37
C SER A 84 22.39 6.07 -2.13
N PHE A 85 22.09 4.94 -2.76
CA PHE A 85 20.83 4.70 -3.46
C PHE A 85 19.65 4.66 -2.48
N LEU A 86 19.78 3.90 -1.39
CA LEU A 86 18.75 3.81 -0.35
C LEU A 86 18.47 5.16 0.30
N PHE A 87 19.51 5.97 0.53
CA PHE A 87 19.37 7.32 1.07
C PHE A 87 18.64 8.24 0.08
N ALA A 88 19.03 8.20 -1.20
CA ALA A 88 18.39 9.00 -2.23
C ALA A 88 16.90 8.63 -2.37
N ILE A 89 16.55 7.35 -2.48
CA ILE A 89 15.16 6.91 -2.61
C ILE A 89 14.34 7.24 -1.35
N SER A 90 14.95 7.20 -0.17
CA SER A 90 14.29 7.59 1.08
C SER A 90 13.90 9.06 1.09
N ILE A 91 14.81 9.96 0.68
CA ILE A 91 14.55 11.40 0.68
C ILE A 91 13.62 11.81 -0.46
N PHE A 92 13.84 11.30 -1.67
CA PHE A 92 13.11 11.80 -2.84
C PHE A 92 11.80 11.06 -3.11
N TYR A 93 11.62 9.88 -2.56
CA TYR A 93 10.42 9.07 -2.77
C TYR A 93 9.66 8.79 -1.47
N PHE A 94 10.27 8.12 -0.48
CA PHE A 94 9.52 7.66 0.70
C PHE A 94 9.03 8.81 1.60
N ILE A 95 9.85 9.84 1.83
CA ILE A 95 9.43 10.96 2.67
C ILE A 95 8.31 11.77 2.01
N PRO A 96 8.43 12.24 0.75
CA PRO A 96 7.34 12.94 0.07
C PRO A 96 6.06 12.12 -0.03
N THR A 97 6.16 10.84 -0.38
CA THR A 97 5.02 9.93 -0.46
C THR A 97 4.35 9.76 0.90
N GLY A 98 5.14 9.56 1.96
CA GLY A 98 4.64 9.48 3.34
C GLY A 98 3.91 10.75 3.77
N ILE A 99 4.42 11.93 3.41
CA ILE A 99 3.74 13.22 3.65
C ILE A 99 2.37 13.23 2.98
N VAL A 100 2.31 12.88 1.71
CA VAL A 100 1.05 12.89 0.94
C VAL A 100 0.06 11.88 1.51
N ILE A 101 0.49 10.65 1.80
CA ILE A 101 -0.37 9.59 2.34
C ILE A 101 -0.95 9.98 3.70
N LEU A 102 -0.15 10.55 4.60
CA LEU A 102 -0.59 10.90 5.95
C LEU A 102 -1.40 12.19 6.01
N TRP A 103 -1.17 13.12 5.08
CA TRP A 103 -1.85 14.41 5.03
C TRP A 103 -3.17 14.37 4.24
N SER A 104 -3.23 13.61 3.16
CA SER A 104 -4.36 13.64 2.23
C SER A 104 -5.71 13.21 2.85
N PRO A 105 -5.80 12.23 3.78
CA PRO A 105 -7.10 11.85 4.35
C PRO A 105 -7.78 12.95 5.15
N SER A 106 -7.00 13.79 5.82
CA SER A 106 -7.54 14.94 6.57
C SER A 106 -8.08 16.04 5.67
N GLN A 107 -7.64 16.12 4.42
CA GLN A 107 -8.04 17.14 3.43
C GLN A 107 -9.16 16.65 2.50
N LEU A 108 -9.00 15.45 1.99
CA LEU A 108 -9.86 14.89 0.95
C LEU A 108 -10.91 13.92 1.49
N GLY A 109 -10.71 13.42 2.71
CA GLY A 109 -11.47 12.33 3.29
C GLY A 109 -10.90 10.96 2.90
N ALA A 110 -11.02 9.98 3.81
CA ALA A 110 -10.46 8.64 3.63
C ALA A 110 -11.01 7.92 2.39
N GLY A 111 -12.28 8.12 2.09
CA GLY A 111 -12.94 7.50 0.93
C GLY A 111 -12.32 7.93 -0.40
N LEU A 112 -12.15 9.24 -0.62
CA LEU A 112 -11.54 9.75 -1.85
C LEU A 112 -10.06 9.35 -1.95
N CYS A 113 -9.32 9.41 -0.84
CA CYS A 113 -7.93 8.95 -0.80
C CYS A 113 -7.81 7.48 -1.18
N SER A 114 -8.68 6.61 -0.64
CA SER A 114 -8.68 5.19 -0.96
C SER A 114 -8.89 4.94 -2.46
N ILE A 115 -9.74 5.73 -3.12
CA ILE A 115 -9.96 5.64 -4.56
C ILE A 115 -8.73 6.08 -5.34
N LEU A 116 -8.07 7.17 -4.92
CA LEU A 116 -6.84 7.63 -5.57
C LEU A 116 -5.72 6.58 -5.44
N PHE A 117 -5.63 5.88 -4.30
CA PHE A 117 -4.67 4.78 -4.13
C PHE A 117 -4.98 3.55 -4.98
N LEU A 118 -6.23 3.36 -5.45
CA LEU A 118 -6.51 2.30 -6.43
C LEU A 118 -5.74 2.50 -7.75
N SER A 119 -5.40 3.73 -8.11
CA SER A 119 -4.56 4.00 -9.28
C SER A 119 -3.15 3.44 -9.13
N GLU A 120 -2.62 3.38 -7.91
CA GLU A 120 -1.32 2.76 -7.61
C GLU A 120 -1.31 1.27 -7.94
N ILE A 121 -2.40 0.56 -7.62
CA ILE A 121 -2.56 -0.85 -7.94
C ILE A 121 -2.47 -1.08 -9.44
N ILE A 122 -3.10 -0.21 -10.23
CA ILE A 122 -3.09 -0.31 -11.70
C ILE A 122 -1.68 -0.11 -12.24
N VAL A 123 -1.02 0.95 -11.77
CA VAL A 123 0.38 1.24 -12.16
C VAL A 123 1.29 0.08 -11.74
N GLY A 124 1.09 -0.47 -10.52
CA GLY A 124 1.83 -1.63 -10.02
C GLY A 124 1.67 -2.86 -10.91
N VAL A 125 0.43 -3.22 -11.27
CA VAL A 125 0.12 -4.38 -12.12
C VAL A 125 0.71 -4.20 -13.52
N ILE A 126 0.59 -3.02 -14.13
CA ILE A 126 1.17 -2.73 -15.45
C ILE A 126 2.70 -2.78 -15.39
N SER A 127 3.30 -2.18 -14.36
CA SER A 127 4.75 -2.16 -14.18
C SER A 127 5.32 -3.55 -13.95
N SER A 128 4.65 -4.39 -13.16
CA SER A 128 5.03 -5.78 -12.94
C SER A 128 5.03 -6.55 -14.27
N GLY A 129 3.96 -6.44 -15.05
CA GLY A 129 3.88 -7.10 -16.35
C GLY A 129 4.97 -6.68 -17.35
N ILE A 130 5.46 -5.43 -17.26
CA ILE A 130 6.51 -4.91 -18.14
C ILE A 130 7.92 -5.28 -17.64
N LEU A 131 8.14 -5.25 -16.33
CA LEU A 131 9.48 -5.33 -15.73
C LEU A 131 9.89 -6.74 -15.30
N THR A 132 8.91 -7.63 -15.02
CA THR A 132 9.19 -8.95 -14.42
C THR A 132 8.85 -10.13 -15.33
N ASP A 133 8.51 -9.89 -16.60
CA ASP A 133 8.04 -10.92 -17.57
C ASP A 133 6.88 -11.79 -17.01
N GLU A 134 6.16 -11.28 -15.99
CA GLU A 134 4.97 -11.94 -15.47
C GLU A 134 3.87 -11.93 -16.55
N PRO A 135 3.17 -13.04 -16.76
CA PRO A 135 2.12 -13.10 -17.77
C PRO A 135 0.98 -12.14 -17.42
N PHE A 136 0.93 -11.02 -18.12
CA PHE A 136 -0.16 -10.04 -18.03
C PHE A 136 -1.35 -10.59 -18.83
N GLY A 137 -2.28 -11.22 -18.13
CA GLY A 137 -3.41 -11.92 -18.74
C GLY A 137 -4.72 -11.12 -18.73
N TRP A 138 -5.74 -11.66 -19.34
CA TRP A 138 -7.08 -11.07 -19.35
C TRP A 138 -7.68 -10.87 -17.96
N ARG A 139 -7.27 -11.66 -16.97
CA ARG A 139 -7.73 -11.57 -15.59
C ARG A 139 -7.26 -10.28 -14.93
N GLU A 140 -6.01 -9.93 -15.10
CA GLU A 140 -5.39 -8.71 -14.57
C GLU A 140 -6.03 -7.47 -15.21
N ILE A 141 -6.30 -7.53 -16.52
CA ILE A 141 -6.98 -6.44 -17.24
C ILE A 141 -8.40 -6.25 -16.73
N ILE A 142 -9.18 -7.34 -16.65
CA ILE A 142 -10.58 -7.26 -16.18
C ILE A 142 -10.62 -6.83 -14.70
N GLY A 143 -9.77 -7.40 -13.84
CA GLY A 143 -9.71 -7.06 -12.43
C GLY A 143 -9.37 -5.58 -12.20
N SER A 144 -8.34 -5.08 -12.87
CA SER A 144 -7.95 -3.68 -12.81
C SER A 144 -9.05 -2.76 -13.34
N SER A 145 -9.70 -3.13 -14.45
CA SER A 145 -10.81 -2.36 -15.02
C SER A 145 -12.00 -2.25 -14.06
N ILE A 146 -12.38 -3.34 -13.39
CA ILE A 146 -13.46 -3.33 -12.38
C ILE A 146 -13.10 -2.43 -11.21
N ILE A 147 -11.85 -2.47 -10.74
CA ILE A 147 -11.35 -1.61 -9.65
C ILE A 147 -11.46 -0.13 -10.06
N VAL A 148 -11.01 0.22 -11.26
CA VAL A 148 -11.10 1.60 -11.78
C VAL A 148 -12.55 2.08 -11.87
N ILE A 149 -13.40 1.27 -12.49
CA ILE A 149 -14.82 1.61 -12.66
C ILE A 149 -15.49 1.78 -11.29
N GLY A 150 -15.24 0.86 -10.36
CA GLY A 150 -15.74 0.94 -8.99
C GLY A 150 -15.27 2.21 -8.28
N GLY A 151 -14.00 2.59 -8.45
CA GLY A 151 -13.44 3.82 -7.93
C GLY A 151 -14.10 5.07 -8.51
N ILE A 152 -14.24 5.14 -9.83
CA ILE A 152 -14.92 6.26 -10.50
C ILE A 152 -16.38 6.38 -10.05
N LEU A 153 -17.11 5.28 -10.00
CA LEU A 153 -18.50 5.26 -9.54
C LEU A 153 -18.63 5.75 -8.09
N ALA A 154 -17.71 5.33 -7.21
CA ALA A 154 -17.72 5.78 -5.83
C ALA A 154 -17.51 7.31 -5.71
N VAL A 155 -16.64 7.92 -6.54
CA VAL A 155 -16.46 9.38 -6.56
C VAL A 155 -17.71 10.09 -7.09
N VAL A 156 -18.30 9.57 -8.17
CA VAL A 156 -19.42 10.22 -8.85
C VAL A 156 -20.71 10.09 -8.03
N LEU A 157 -20.91 8.95 -7.35
CA LEU A 157 -22.16 8.65 -6.63
C LEU A 157 -22.16 9.14 -5.17
N VAL A 158 -21.00 9.52 -4.60
CA VAL A 158 -20.97 10.12 -3.26
C VAL A 158 -21.49 11.56 -3.34
N PRO A 159 -22.62 11.89 -2.71
CA PRO A 159 -23.13 13.25 -2.72
C PRO A 159 -22.12 14.17 -2.04
N LYS A 160 -21.77 15.29 -2.71
CA LYS A 160 -20.96 16.35 -2.10
C LYS A 160 -21.66 16.78 -0.81
N LYS A 161 -21.06 16.50 0.33
CA LYS A 161 -21.50 17.02 1.61
C LYS A 161 -21.33 18.54 1.54
N ASN A 162 -22.42 19.28 1.31
CA ASN A 162 -22.40 20.73 1.40
C ASN A 162 -21.91 21.10 2.81
N LYS A 163 -20.76 21.77 2.88
CA LYS A 163 -20.24 22.36 4.11
C LYS A 163 -21.04 23.62 4.45
#